data_28a026854f6adc1a562f44f40c80d6d1
#
_entry.id   28a026854f6adc1a562f44f40c80d6d1
#
_cell.length_a   1.000
_cell.length_b   1.000
_cell.length_c   1.000
_cell.angle_alpha   90.00
_cell.angle_beta   90.00
_cell.angle_gamma   90.00
#
_symmetry.space_group_name_H-M   'P 1'
#
loop_
_entity.id
_entity.type
_entity.pdbx_description
1 polymer ?
#
loop_
_entity_poly.entity_id
_entity_poly.type
_entity_poly.pdbx_seq_one_letter_code
_entity_poly.pdbx_strand_id
1 'polypeptide(L)'
;MEAFRDADGRSRGHLVPVARLAGKGSTQPVTAVMGLTSLPGPFGDGHGSRSVSQRSCPSPDHLPTFEVESGTGHGMDPVVITGGFGRVGSLVRPALLAEHRLRVVDRVAGTTLPGEESVVADLAEPGVAERALAGASGLVHLAGDPRPHAAWEEVYRANVTLTRRVLDAAAGQGVPRVVLASTVHAMGEYNRTEHRPVDPAWEPRPCCAYGLSKVIAENLGRLHAELTGASVVCLRLGSTGYALDEARYLGMWLSGRDAGALLLAALTAGPGWSVHFGMSANTRRHWDLASARKLGYEPRDDSEPYAATAGPPTAVICRIFDGEDNPRA
;
A
#
# COMPACT_ATOMS: atom_id res chain seq x y z
N MET A 1 25.63 -32.04 14.44
CA MET A 1 26.04 -30.96 15.35
C MET A 1 27.48 -30.64 15.05
N GLU A 2 27.75 -29.77 14.10
CA GLU A 2 29.10 -29.32 13.77
C GLU A 2 29.26 -27.88 14.28
N ALA A 3 30.33 -27.67 15.05
CA ALA A 3 30.69 -26.38 15.60
C ALA A 3 31.49 -25.58 14.59
N PHE A 4 31.03 -24.40 14.21
CA PHE A 4 31.81 -23.44 13.45
C PHE A 4 32.94 -22.86 14.34
N ARG A 5 34.18 -22.95 13.88
CA ARG A 5 35.35 -22.29 14.45
C ARG A 5 35.75 -21.13 13.56
N ASP A 6 36.11 -19.99 14.18
CA ASP A 6 36.70 -18.88 13.46
C ASP A 6 38.17 -19.14 13.05
N ALA A 7 38.74 -18.27 12.19
CA ALA A 7 40.05 -18.42 11.64
C ALA A 7 41.20 -18.42 12.69
N ASP A 8 40.91 -18.09 13.96
CA ASP A 8 41.88 -18.00 15.06
C ASP A 8 41.70 -19.09 16.13
N GLY A 9 40.76 -20.04 15.94
CA GLY A 9 40.64 -21.23 16.78
C GLY A 9 40.02 -21.00 18.18
N ARG A 10 39.34 -19.89 18.44
CA ARG A 10 38.77 -19.56 19.76
C ARG A 10 37.27 -19.76 19.79
N SER A 11 36.79 -20.55 20.76
CA SER A 11 35.36 -20.74 21.04
C SER A 11 34.84 -19.59 21.92
N ARG A 12 33.86 -18.83 21.43
CA ARG A 12 33.02 -17.95 22.27
C ARG A 12 31.55 -18.32 22.01
N GLY A 13 30.91 -18.85 23.05
CA GLY A 13 29.47 -19.08 23.02
C GLY A 13 29.00 -19.60 24.38
N HIS A 14 28.50 -18.72 25.22
CA HIS A 14 27.70 -19.15 26.38
C HIS A 14 26.27 -19.41 25.90
N LEU A 15 25.87 -20.70 25.91
CA LEU A 15 24.49 -21.12 25.77
C LEU A 15 23.82 -21.06 27.14
N VAL A 16 22.78 -20.26 27.29
CA VAL A 16 21.89 -20.28 28.43
C VAL A 16 20.77 -21.28 28.14
N PRO A 17 20.51 -22.27 29.00
CA PRO A 17 19.44 -23.24 28.75
C PRO A 17 18.07 -22.63 28.99
N VAL A 18 17.16 -22.85 28.02
CA VAL A 18 15.74 -22.52 28.15
C VAL A 18 15.08 -23.55 29.04
N ALA A 19 14.69 -23.15 30.26
CA ALA A 19 13.88 -23.97 31.16
C ALA A 19 12.41 -23.99 30.64
N ARG A 20 11.88 -25.20 30.42
CA ARG A 20 10.46 -25.47 30.28
C ARG A 20 9.75 -25.19 31.59
N LEU A 21 8.84 -24.22 31.60
CA LEU A 21 7.86 -24.08 32.69
C LEU A 21 6.56 -24.78 32.28
N ALA A 22 6.29 -25.88 32.97
CA ALA A 22 4.97 -26.51 33.01
C ALA A 22 4.28 -26.10 34.29
N GLY A 23 3.03 -25.60 34.17
CA GLY A 23 2.00 -25.87 35.16
C GLY A 23 1.53 -24.78 36.10
N LYS A 24 0.25 -24.47 35.92
CA LYS A 24 -0.81 -24.13 36.90
C LYS A 24 -0.83 -22.75 37.56
N GLY A 25 -1.73 -21.92 37.09
CA GLY A 25 -2.74 -21.22 37.90
C GLY A 25 -2.27 -20.13 38.85
N SER A 26 -2.35 -18.87 38.42
CA SER A 26 -2.80 -17.77 39.29
C SER A 26 -2.86 -16.45 38.51
N THR A 27 -4.01 -15.80 38.63
CA THR A 27 -4.32 -14.47 38.10
C THR A 27 -3.72 -13.40 38.99
N GLN A 28 -2.70 -12.67 38.50
CA GLN A 28 -2.37 -11.31 38.96
C GLN A 28 -1.52 -10.59 37.90
N PRO A 29 -1.70 -9.29 37.67
CA PRO A 29 -0.96 -8.56 36.63
C PRO A 29 0.46 -8.22 37.10
N VAL A 30 1.46 -8.60 36.29
CA VAL A 30 2.86 -8.24 36.55
C VAL A 30 3.16 -6.94 35.76
N THR A 31 3.34 -5.85 36.49
CA THR A 31 3.88 -4.59 35.95
C THR A 31 5.39 -4.72 35.87
N ALA A 32 5.93 -4.87 34.66
CA ALA A 32 7.38 -4.85 34.45
C ALA A 32 7.85 -3.40 34.25
N VAL A 33 8.57 -2.85 35.19
CA VAL A 33 9.32 -1.60 35.07
C VAL A 33 10.68 -1.93 34.48
N MET A 34 10.94 -1.57 33.21
CA MET A 34 12.29 -1.63 32.65
C MET A 34 13.06 -0.37 33.03
N GLY A 35 14.01 -0.53 33.97
CA GLY A 35 15.01 0.50 34.24
C GLY A 35 16.09 0.53 33.17
N LEU A 36 16.21 1.64 32.48
CA LEU A 36 17.33 1.94 31.59
C LEU A 36 18.52 2.42 32.43
N THR A 37 19.56 1.59 32.57
CA THR A 37 20.87 2.01 33.09
C THR A 37 21.69 2.61 31.96
N SER A 38 22.03 3.89 32.12
CA SER A 38 22.92 4.67 31.24
C SER A 38 24.37 4.19 31.33
N LEU A 39 25.00 3.96 30.16
CA LEU A 39 26.44 3.77 30.03
C LEU A 39 27.11 5.13 29.76
N PRO A 40 28.25 5.45 30.37
CA PRO A 40 29.00 6.67 30.10
C PRO A 40 29.98 6.47 28.91
N GLY A 41 29.97 7.38 27.95
CA GLY A 41 30.97 7.48 26.90
C GLY A 41 31.64 8.85 26.93
N PRO A 42 32.92 8.96 26.60
CA PRO A 42 33.67 10.18 26.74
C PRO A 42 33.75 10.95 25.41
N PHE A 43 33.27 12.17 25.35
CA PHE A 43 33.78 13.20 24.42
C PHE A 43 33.59 14.60 25.02
N GLY A 44 34.63 15.39 24.83
CA GLY A 44 35.02 16.59 25.52
C GLY A 44 34.18 17.85 25.24
N ASP A 45 34.46 18.79 26.10
CA ASP A 45 33.87 20.12 26.22
C ASP A 45 34.16 21.02 25.02
N GLY A 46 33.09 21.68 24.55
CA GLY A 46 33.16 22.78 23.60
C GLY A 46 32.06 23.78 23.86
N HIS A 47 32.36 24.85 24.58
CA HIS A 47 31.45 25.96 24.88
C HIS A 47 30.98 26.66 23.60
N GLY A 48 29.65 26.84 23.50
CA GLY A 48 29.00 27.65 22.48
C GLY A 48 27.53 27.86 22.78
N SER A 49 27.22 28.77 23.69
CA SER A 49 25.85 29.22 23.97
C SER A 49 25.27 29.96 22.78
N ARG A 50 24.37 29.33 22.02
CA ARG A 50 23.43 30.00 21.12
C ARG A 50 22.02 29.79 21.65
N SER A 51 21.40 30.89 22.05
CA SER A 51 20.01 30.96 22.42
C SER A 51 19.11 30.49 21.28
N VAL A 52 18.43 29.37 21.49
CA VAL A 52 17.37 28.88 20.60
C VAL A 52 16.11 29.68 20.94
N SER A 53 15.74 30.56 20.03
CA SER A 53 14.45 31.24 20.03
C SER A 53 13.33 30.21 20.05
N GLN A 54 12.56 30.16 21.10
CA GLN A 54 11.29 29.42 21.18
C GLN A 54 10.34 30.00 20.13
N ARG A 55 10.17 29.30 19.01
CA ARG A 55 9.06 29.58 18.11
C ARG A 55 7.80 29.02 18.79
N SER A 56 6.90 29.95 19.15
CA SER A 56 5.56 29.63 19.62
C SER A 56 4.84 28.68 18.66
N CYS A 57 4.25 27.61 19.20
CA CYS A 57 3.27 26.80 18.47
C CYS A 57 2.16 27.71 17.92
N PRO A 58 1.78 27.57 16.65
CA PRO A 58 0.60 28.26 16.13
C PRO A 58 -0.65 27.79 16.88
N SER A 59 -1.55 28.76 17.17
CA SER A 59 -2.84 28.54 17.82
C SER A 59 -3.68 27.50 17.06
N PRO A 60 -4.54 26.70 17.73
CA PRO A 60 -5.36 25.66 17.13
C PRO A 60 -6.45 26.14 16.17
N ASP A 61 -6.53 27.42 15.86
CA ASP A 61 -7.66 28.06 15.15
C ASP A 61 -7.58 28.06 13.62
N HIS A 62 -6.60 27.35 13.01
CA HIS A 62 -6.47 27.21 11.55
C HIS A 62 -6.41 25.75 11.11
N LEU A 63 -7.22 24.88 11.73
CA LEU A 63 -7.46 23.54 11.17
C LEU A 63 -8.46 23.68 10.02
N PRO A 64 -8.21 23.06 8.84
CA PRO A 64 -9.16 23.07 7.75
C PRO A 64 -10.51 22.56 8.26
N THR A 65 -11.55 23.35 8.07
CA THR A 65 -12.92 22.96 8.39
C THR A 65 -13.31 21.80 7.48
N PHE A 66 -13.58 20.65 8.09
CA PHE A 66 -14.25 19.54 7.39
C PHE A 66 -15.71 19.98 7.19
N GLU A 67 -16.02 20.60 6.06
CA GLU A 67 -17.40 20.78 5.64
C GLU A 67 -17.89 19.43 5.12
N VAL A 68 -18.57 18.69 6.00
CA VAL A 68 -19.33 17.49 5.62
C VAL A 68 -20.66 17.99 5.07
N GLU A 69 -20.76 18.10 3.74
CA GLU A 69 -22.09 18.21 3.13
C GLU A 69 -22.84 16.92 3.44
N SER A 70 -23.76 16.99 4.40
CA SER A 70 -24.61 15.88 4.81
C SER A 70 -25.59 15.54 3.70
N GLY A 71 -25.18 14.65 2.81
CA GLY A 71 -26.10 13.98 1.89
C GLY A 71 -27.09 13.14 2.72
N THR A 72 -28.36 13.48 2.67
CA THR A 72 -29.45 12.74 3.32
C THR A 72 -29.67 11.37 2.65
N GLY A 73 -28.87 10.39 3.01
CA GLY A 73 -28.97 9.01 2.55
C GLY A 73 -28.87 8.03 3.72
N HIS A 74 -29.88 7.20 3.88
CA HIS A 74 -30.07 6.27 4.99
C HIS A 74 -28.94 5.24 5.10
N GLY A 75 -28.26 5.18 6.24
CA GLY A 75 -28.01 3.94 6.98
C GLY A 75 -26.84 3.04 6.59
N MET A 76 -25.86 3.43 5.73
CA MET A 76 -24.62 2.65 5.60
C MET A 76 -23.39 3.55 5.74
N ASP A 77 -22.44 3.08 6.56
CA ASP A 77 -21.14 3.75 6.73
C ASP A 77 -20.38 3.81 5.40
N PRO A 78 -19.70 4.91 5.08
CA PRO A 78 -19.07 5.07 3.78
C PRO A 78 -17.84 4.16 3.61
N VAL A 79 -17.58 3.75 2.37
CA VAL A 79 -16.25 3.34 1.94
C VAL A 79 -15.42 4.59 1.68
N VAL A 80 -14.26 4.69 2.32
CA VAL A 80 -13.32 5.80 2.10
C VAL A 80 -12.35 5.42 1.00
N ILE A 81 -12.23 6.29 -0.01
CA ILE A 81 -11.21 6.16 -1.07
C ILE A 81 -10.20 7.30 -0.95
N THR A 82 -8.94 6.98 -0.71
CA THR A 82 -7.85 7.95 -0.67
C THR A 82 -7.14 8.03 -2.02
N GLY A 83 -6.72 9.23 -2.44
CA GLY A 83 -6.20 9.43 -3.80
C GLY A 83 -7.28 9.29 -4.87
N GLY A 84 -8.53 9.62 -4.50
CA GLY A 84 -9.69 9.35 -5.34
C GLY A 84 -9.80 10.25 -6.58
N PHE A 85 -9.15 11.40 -6.60
CA PHE A 85 -9.06 12.26 -7.79
C PHE A 85 -7.84 11.94 -8.67
N GLY A 86 -7.01 10.97 -8.25
CA GLY A 86 -5.92 10.45 -9.06
C GLY A 86 -6.41 9.60 -10.24
N ARG A 87 -5.47 9.14 -11.08
CA ARG A 87 -5.74 8.38 -12.31
C ARG A 87 -6.63 7.15 -12.07
N VAL A 88 -6.27 6.28 -11.13
CA VAL A 88 -7.05 5.07 -10.83
C VAL A 88 -8.36 5.44 -10.15
N GLY A 89 -8.32 6.33 -9.15
CA GLY A 89 -9.50 6.76 -8.41
C GLY A 89 -10.60 7.30 -9.33
N SER A 90 -10.26 8.17 -10.28
CA SER A 90 -11.22 8.73 -11.23
C SER A 90 -11.92 7.67 -12.10
N LEU A 91 -11.26 6.55 -12.38
CA LEU A 91 -11.83 5.47 -13.19
C LEU A 91 -12.76 4.55 -12.39
N VAL A 92 -12.46 4.33 -11.10
CA VAL A 92 -13.15 3.30 -10.30
C VAL A 92 -14.30 3.85 -9.47
N ARG A 93 -14.29 5.17 -9.13
CA ARG A 93 -15.35 5.79 -8.32
C ARG A 93 -16.77 5.55 -8.82
N PRO A 94 -17.08 5.63 -10.14
CA PRO A 94 -18.42 5.36 -10.62
C PRO A 94 -18.92 3.95 -10.24
N ALA A 95 -18.06 2.93 -10.35
CA ALA A 95 -18.42 1.56 -10.01
C ALA A 95 -18.60 1.38 -8.48
N LEU A 96 -17.72 1.98 -7.68
CA LEU A 96 -17.82 1.93 -6.21
C LEU A 96 -19.05 2.69 -5.71
N LEU A 97 -19.37 3.85 -6.30
CA LEU A 97 -20.51 4.67 -5.93
C LEU A 97 -21.87 4.00 -6.23
N ALA A 98 -21.92 3.09 -7.22
CA ALA A 98 -23.11 2.32 -7.52
C ALA A 98 -23.49 1.34 -6.39
N GLU A 99 -22.51 0.87 -5.60
CA GLU A 99 -22.70 -0.16 -4.57
C GLU A 99 -22.50 0.37 -3.13
N HIS A 100 -21.83 1.53 -2.97
CA HIS A 100 -21.45 2.07 -1.67
C HIS A 100 -21.65 3.59 -1.59
N ARG A 101 -21.88 4.10 -0.39
CA ARG A 101 -21.60 5.52 -0.11
C ARG A 101 -20.10 5.70 -0.17
N LEU A 102 -19.64 6.77 -0.85
CA LEU A 102 -18.21 7.07 -0.96
C LEU A 102 -17.85 8.35 -0.23
N ARG A 103 -16.76 8.29 0.54
CA ARG A 103 -16.01 9.44 0.99
C ARG A 103 -14.69 9.48 0.24
N VAL A 104 -14.52 10.48 -0.62
CA VAL A 104 -13.34 10.67 -1.46
C VAL A 104 -12.39 11.62 -0.75
N VAL A 105 -11.17 11.17 -0.46
CA VAL A 105 -10.15 11.96 0.22
C VAL A 105 -8.94 12.12 -0.69
N ASP A 106 -8.57 13.35 -0.99
CA ASP A 106 -7.39 13.66 -1.79
C ASP A 106 -6.76 14.98 -1.32
N ARG A 107 -5.47 15.15 -1.55
CA ARG A 107 -4.76 16.40 -1.25
C ARG A 107 -5.03 17.51 -2.27
N VAL A 108 -5.59 17.17 -3.43
CA VAL A 108 -5.99 18.09 -4.48
C VAL A 108 -7.48 17.99 -4.73
N ALA A 109 -8.11 19.11 -5.07
CA ALA A 109 -9.49 19.10 -5.49
C ALA A 109 -9.63 18.46 -6.88
N GLY A 110 -10.76 17.80 -7.10
CA GLY A 110 -11.11 17.20 -8.38
C GLY A 110 -12.61 17.25 -8.61
N THR A 111 -13.07 16.72 -9.75
CA THR A 111 -14.49 16.65 -10.06
C THR A 111 -15.18 15.65 -9.16
N THR A 112 -16.12 16.11 -8.35
CA THR A 112 -16.96 15.27 -7.48
C THR A 112 -18.14 14.70 -8.29
N LEU A 113 -18.45 13.43 -8.09
CA LEU A 113 -19.63 12.81 -8.69
C LEU A 113 -20.85 13.05 -7.78
N PRO A 114 -22.07 13.13 -8.33
CA PRO A 114 -23.28 13.24 -7.52
C PRO A 114 -23.39 12.09 -6.51
N GLY A 115 -23.58 12.41 -5.23
CA GLY A 115 -23.71 11.43 -4.15
C GLY A 115 -22.40 11.04 -3.46
N GLU A 116 -21.25 11.56 -3.88
CA GLU A 116 -19.98 11.43 -3.16
C GLU A 116 -19.84 12.49 -2.06
N GLU A 117 -19.25 12.09 -0.94
CA GLU A 117 -18.67 13.00 0.04
C GLU A 117 -17.21 13.28 -0.37
N SER A 118 -16.85 14.54 -0.56
CA SER A 118 -15.51 14.94 -0.98
C SER A 118 -14.77 15.70 0.12
N VAL A 119 -13.56 15.29 0.43
CA VAL A 119 -12.67 15.89 1.43
C VAL A 119 -11.32 16.20 0.79
N VAL A 120 -10.99 17.48 0.71
CA VAL A 120 -9.66 17.92 0.24
C VAL A 120 -8.77 18.13 1.45
N ALA A 121 -7.84 17.19 1.67
CA ALA A 121 -6.94 17.23 2.83
C ALA A 121 -5.68 16.40 2.60
N ASP A 122 -4.56 16.79 3.22
CA ASP A 122 -3.34 15.99 3.22
C ASP A 122 -3.37 14.97 4.37
N LEU A 123 -3.48 13.69 4.03
CA LEU A 123 -3.45 12.60 5.00
C LEU A 123 -2.12 12.49 5.78
N ALA A 124 -1.07 13.19 5.33
CA ALA A 124 0.18 13.27 6.05
C ALA A 124 0.13 14.25 7.24
N GLU A 125 -0.88 15.12 7.33
CA GLU A 125 -1.06 16.01 8.46
C GLU A 125 -1.62 15.27 9.69
N PRO A 126 -1.23 15.67 10.91
CA PRO A 126 -1.71 15.04 12.15
C PRO A 126 -3.24 15.08 12.29
N GLY A 127 -3.85 13.95 12.64
CA GLY A 127 -5.29 13.84 12.89
C GLY A 127 -6.17 13.83 11.64
N VAL A 128 -5.61 14.06 10.44
CA VAL A 128 -6.39 14.11 9.19
C VAL A 128 -6.84 12.69 8.79
N ALA A 129 -5.95 11.72 8.84
CA ALA A 129 -6.29 10.34 8.48
C ALA A 129 -7.38 9.76 9.41
N GLU A 130 -7.28 10.03 10.71
CA GLU A 130 -8.26 9.59 11.71
C GLU A 130 -9.65 10.19 11.45
N ARG A 131 -9.72 11.51 11.17
CA ARG A 131 -11.01 12.15 10.82
C ARG A 131 -11.57 11.64 9.49
N ALA A 132 -10.71 11.47 8.50
CA ALA A 132 -11.11 10.99 7.19
C ALA A 132 -11.71 9.57 7.25
N LEU A 133 -11.21 8.72 8.16
CA LEU A 133 -11.65 7.33 8.33
C LEU A 133 -12.73 7.14 9.39
N ALA A 134 -13.15 8.20 10.07
CA ALA A 134 -14.20 8.09 11.09
C ALA A 134 -15.49 7.50 10.51
N GLY A 135 -16.00 6.42 11.11
CA GLY A 135 -17.20 5.70 10.70
C GLY A 135 -17.09 5.00 9.34
N ALA A 136 -15.89 4.69 8.85
CA ALA A 136 -15.73 4.01 7.58
C ALA A 136 -16.02 2.52 7.67
N SER A 137 -16.83 1.99 6.76
CA SER A 137 -17.08 0.55 6.60
C SER A 137 -15.98 -0.18 5.81
N GLY A 138 -15.16 0.58 5.09
CA GLY A 138 -14.04 0.07 4.30
C GLY A 138 -13.12 1.20 3.84
N LEU A 139 -11.90 0.83 3.48
CA LEU A 139 -10.87 1.72 2.95
C LEU A 139 -10.32 1.18 1.64
N VAL A 140 -10.31 2.03 0.61
CA VAL A 140 -9.56 1.81 -0.63
C VAL A 140 -8.42 2.84 -0.68
N HIS A 141 -7.19 2.39 -0.40
CA HIS A 141 -6.03 3.27 -0.32
C HIS A 141 -5.28 3.31 -1.65
N LEU A 142 -5.56 4.35 -2.46
CA LEU A 142 -4.90 4.61 -3.74
C LEU A 142 -3.88 5.75 -3.67
N ALA A 143 -3.92 6.57 -2.60
CA ALA A 143 -2.98 7.67 -2.41
C ALA A 143 -1.53 7.16 -2.39
N GLY A 144 -0.66 7.82 -3.13
CA GLY A 144 0.75 7.46 -3.23
C GLY A 144 1.42 8.08 -4.46
N ASP A 145 2.72 7.84 -4.59
CA ASP A 145 3.50 8.24 -5.78
C ASP A 145 3.63 7.03 -6.72
N PRO A 146 3.06 7.09 -7.94
CA PRO A 146 3.08 5.96 -8.88
C PRO A 146 4.29 5.96 -9.82
N ARG A 147 5.26 6.88 -9.67
CA ARG A 147 6.36 7.06 -10.61
C ARG A 147 7.48 6.02 -10.39
N PRO A 148 7.76 5.13 -11.36
CA PRO A 148 8.79 4.10 -11.22
C PRO A 148 10.23 4.64 -11.07
N HIS A 149 10.46 5.86 -11.55
CA HIS A 149 11.78 6.54 -11.53
C HIS A 149 11.87 7.66 -10.50
N ALA A 150 10.87 7.80 -9.60
CA ALA A 150 10.95 8.75 -8.50
C ALA A 150 12.09 8.39 -7.53
N ALA A 151 12.67 9.40 -6.89
CA ALA A 151 13.69 9.21 -5.88
C ALA A 151 13.15 8.39 -4.69
N TRP A 152 14.05 7.62 -4.04
CA TRP A 152 13.66 6.77 -2.92
C TRP A 152 12.92 7.54 -1.82
N GLU A 153 13.41 8.73 -1.47
CA GLU A 153 12.83 9.56 -0.42
C GLU A 153 11.40 9.99 -0.73
N GLU A 154 11.08 10.22 -2.01
CA GLU A 154 9.74 10.59 -2.46
C GLU A 154 8.78 9.40 -2.33
N VAL A 155 9.15 8.25 -2.90
CA VAL A 155 8.31 7.04 -2.83
C VAL A 155 8.23 6.49 -1.40
N TYR A 156 9.29 6.59 -0.60
CA TYR A 156 9.27 6.19 0.80
C TYR A 156 8.24 7.02 1.59
N ARG A 157 8.27 8.33 1.43
CA ARG A 157 7.32 9.24 2.12
C ARG A 157 5.88 8.98 1.67
N ALA A 158 5.66 8.91 0.35
CA ALA A 158 4.32 8.82 -0.21
C ALA A 158 3.71 7.41 -0.15
N ASN A 159 4.52 6.34 -0.23
CA ASN A 159 4.01 4.98 -0.34
C ASN A 159 4.23 4.15 0.94
N VAL A 160 5.24 4.48 1.75
CA VAL A 160 5.53 3.73 2.98
C VAL A 160 5.02 4.48 4.20
N THR A 161 5.53 5.70 4.43
CA THR A 161 5.17 6.47 5.62
C THR A 161 3.69 6.84 5.65
N LEU A 162 3.13 7.27 4.50
CA LEU A 162 1.71 7.60 4.40
C LEU A 162 0.83 6.36 4.58
N THR A 163 1.16 5.23 3.91
CA THR A 163 0.41 3.98 4.08
C THR A 163 0.41 3.53 5.55
N ARG A 164 1.55 3.58 6.24
CA ARG A 164 1.63 3.26 7.66
C ARG A 164 0.68 4.13 8.48
N ARG A 165 0.69 5.46 8.28
CA ARG A 165 -0.19 6.38 8.99
C ARG A 165 -1.67 6.10 8.74
N VAL A 166 -2.04 5.85 7.50
CA VAL A 166 -3.42 5.53 7.11
C VAL A 166 -3.89 4.20 7.73
N LEU A 167 -3.01 3.19 7.78
CA LEU A 167 -3.32 1.92 8.44
C LEU A 167 -3.42 2.07 9.96
N ASP A 168 -2.56 2.87 10.61
CA ASP A 168 -2.64 3.15 12.05
C ASP A 168 -3.98 3.85 12.37
N ALA A 169 -4.41 4.81 11.53
CA ALA A 169 -5.72 5.47 11.66
C ALA A 169 -6.88 4.48 11.41
N ALA A 170 -6.77 3.60 10.41
CA ALA A 170 -7.78 2.56 10.14
C ALA A 170 -7.94 1.60 11.33
N ALA A 171 -6.83 1.22 11.98
CA ALA A 171 -6.86 0.42 13.21
C ALA A 171 -7.58 1.16 14.34
N GLY A 172 -7.23 2.43 14.57
CA GLY A 172 -7.86 3.27 15.59
C GLY A 172 -9.36 3.53 15.38
N GLN A 173 -9.82 3.53 14.13
CA GLN A 173 -11.23 3.68 13.75
C GLN A 173 -11.97 2.33 13.60
N GLY A 174 -11.29 1.20 13.76
CA GLY A 174 -11.89 -0.12 13.62
C GLY A 174 -12.35 -0.47 12.21
N VAL A 175 -11.70 0.07 11.17
CA VAL A 175 -12.07 -0.17 9.76
C VAL A 175 -11.90 -1.66 9.42
N PRO A 176 -12.99 -2.39 9.11
CA PRO A 176 -12.93 -3.85 9.00
C PRO A 176 -12.37 -4.36 7.67
N ARG A 177 -12.34 -3.53 6.64
CA ARG A 177 -11.93 -3.90 5.28
C ARG A 177 -10.99 -2.87 4.68
N VAL A 178 -9.83 -3.32 4.23
CA VAL A 178 -8.79 -2.46 3.64
C VAL A 178 -8.34 -3.04 2.30
N VAL A 179 -8.39 -2.24 1.26
CA VAL A 179 -7.82 -2.56 -0.05
C VAL A 179 -6.64 -1.63 -0.29
N LEU A 180 -5.44 -2.20 -0.49
CA LEU A 180 -4.22 -1.46 -0.76
C LEU A 180 -3.83 -1.58 -2.24
N ALA A 181 -3.66 -0.44 -2.91
CA ALA A 181 -3.09 -0.42 -4.25
C ALA A 181 -1.60 -0.72 -4.20
N SER A 182 -1.22 -1.89 -4.72
CA SER A 182 0.13 -2.30 -5.06
C SER A 182 0.34 -2.23 -6.58
N THR A 183 1.37 -2.88 -7.10
CA THR A 183 1.79 -2.74 -8.50
C THR A 183 2.45 -4.01 -9.01
N VAL A 184 2.37 -4.25 -10.31
CA VAL A 184 3.19 -5.29 -10.99
C VAL A 184 4.69 -5.05 -10.84
N HIS A 185 5.13 -3.81 -10.56
CA HIS A 185 6.53 -3.50 -10.28
C HIS A 185 7.07 -4.18 -9.02
N ALA A 186 6.21 -4.62 -8.10
CA ALA A 186 6.59 -5.45 -6.96
C ALA A 186 7.16 -6.82 -7.38
N MET A 187 6.78 -7.29 -8.58
CA MET A 187 7.19 -8.57 -9.18
C MET A 187 7.96 -8.37 -10.50
N GLY A 188 8.48 -7.17 -10.71
CA GLY A 188 8.94 -6.74 -12.03
C GLY A 188 10.09 -7.53 -12.61
N GLU A 189 10.98 -8.09 -11.80
CA GLU A 189 12.07 -8.92 -12.30
C GLU A 189 11.57 -10.22 -12.96
N TYR A 190 10.38 -10.71 -12.60
CA TYR A 190 9.78 -11.87 -13.28
C TYR A 190 9.33 -11.59 -14.71
N ASN A 191 9.18 -10.33 -15.09
CA ASN A 191 8.88 -9.97 -16.47
C ASN A 191 10.01 -10.34 -17.45
N ARG A 192 11.22 -10.52 -16.93
CA ARG A 192 12.43 -10.92 -17.68
C ARG A 192 12.65 -12.42 -17.74
N THR A 193 11.83 -13.20 -17.03
CA THR A 193 11.96 -14.66 -16.99
C THR A 193 10.96 -15.33 -17.93
N GLU A 194 11.24 -16.56 -18.33
CA GLU A 194 10.33 -17.38 -19.14
C GLU A 194 9.26 -18.08 -18.30
N HIS A 195 9.36 -18.02 -16.97
CA HIS A 195 8.40 -18.64 -16.07
C HIS A 195 7.06 -17.91 -16.12
N ARG A 196 6.06 -18.55 -16.69
CA ARG A 196 4.72 -17.99 -16.88
C ARG A 196 3.64 -19.05 -16.65
N PRO A 197 2.45 -18.67 -16.17
CA PRO A 197 2.12 -17.35 -15.64
C PRO A 197 2.83 -17.06 -14.31
N VAL A 198 3.12 -15.80 -14.02
CA VAL A 198 3.70 -15.36 -12.74
C VAL A 198 2.64 -15.48 -11.65
N ASP A 199 2.92 -16.25 -10.61
CA ASP A 199 2.02 -16.42 -9.46
C ASP A 199 2.19 -15.26 -8.46
N PRO A 200 1.13 -14.63 -7.97
CA PRO A 200 1.22 -13.57 -6.97
C PRO A 200 1.79 -14.06 -5.62
N ALA A 201 1.75 -15.36 -5.35
CA ALA A 201 2.32 -15.96 -4.14
C ALA A 201 3.84 -16.12 -4.15
N TRP A 202 4.49 -15.97 -5.32
CA TRP A 202 5.95 -16.02 -5.38
C TRP A 202 6.60 -14.87 -4.60
N GLU A 203 7.84 -15.10 -4.18
CA GLU A 203 8.63 -14.07 -3.49
C GLU A 203 8.67 -12.78 -4.31
N PRO A 204 8.36 -11.60 -3.72
CA PRO A 204 8.44 -10.34 -4.42
C PRO A 204 9.86 -10.03 -4.92
N ARG A 205 9.98 -9.68 -6.20
CA ARG A 205 11.24 -9.27 -6.84
C ARG A 205 11.04 -7.93 -7.55
N PRO A 206 11.08 -6.83 -6.77
CA PRO A 206 10.82 -5.49 -7.30
C PRO A 206 11.93 -5.04 -8.26
N CYS A 207 11.55 -4.34 -9.31
CA CYS A 207 12.45 -3.85 -10.36
C CYS A 207 12.90 -2.39 -10.19
N CYS A 208 12.33 -1.67 -9.23
CA CYS A 208 12.62 -0.25 -8.99
C CYS A 208 12.25 0.16 -7.56
N ALA A 209 12.66 1.38 -7.14
CA ALA A 209 12.34 1.94 -5.82
C ALA A 209 10.82 2.01 -5.57
N TYR A 210 10.04 2.37 -6.58
CA TYR A 210 8.57 2.35 -6.51
C TYR A 210 8.04 0.94 -6.22
N GLY A 211 8.49 -0.07 -6.95
CA GLY A 211 8.11 -1.47 -6.71
C GLY A 211 8.46 -1.92 -5.30
N LEU A 212 9.67 -1.60 -4.82
CA LEU A 212 10.10 -1.90 -3.45
C LEU A 212 9.22 -1.21 -2.42
N SER A 213 8.89 0.07 -2.60
CA SER A 213 8.01 0.79 -1.67
C SER A 213 6.63 0.13 -1.54
N LYS A 214 6.11 -0.45 -2.62
CA LYS A 214 4.83 -1.17 -2.61
C LYS A 214 4.94 -2.55 -1.95
N VAL A 215 6.07 -3.26 -2.08
CA VAL A 215 6.32 -4.49 -1.31
C VAL A 215 6.33 -4.20 0.20
N ILE A 216 6.92 -3.08 0.62
CA ILE A 216 6.88 -2.66 2.02
C ILE A 216 5.42 -2.35 2.45
N ALA A 217 4.65 -1.65 1.62
CA ALA A 217 3.24 -1.37 1.89
C ALA A 217 2.39 -2.65 2.00
N GLU A 218 2.62 -3.67 1.16
CA GLU A 218 1.99 -5.00 1.26
C GLU A 218 2.26 -5.64 2.63
N ASN A 219 3.51 -5.55 3.12
CA ASN A 219 3.88 -6.10 4.44
C ASN A 219 3.30 -5.27 5.61
N LEU A 220 3.18 -3.95 5.47
CA LEU A 220 2.44 -3.13 6.44
C LEU A 220 0.97 -3.55 6.49
N GLY A 221 0.35 -3.82 5.35
CA GLY A 221 -1.01 -4.36 5.26
C GLY A 221 -1.15 -5.73 5.92
N ARG A 222 -0.17 -6.61 5.73
CA ARG A 222 -0.14 -7.92 6.40
C ARG A 222 -0.07 -7.78 7.92
N LEU A 223 0.85 -6.95 8.40
CA LEU A 223 0.96 -6.67 9.84
C LEU A 223 -0.34 -6.09 10.40
N HIS A 224 -0.99 -5.17 9.68
CA HIS A 224 -2.27 -4.60 10.07
C HIS A 224 -3.35 -5.70 10.21
N ALA A 225 -3.48 -6.60 9.23
CA ALA A 225 -4.43 -7.71 9.28
C ALA A 225 -4.18 -8.63 10.48
N GLU A 226 -2.91 -8.97 10.76
CA GLU A 226 -2.51 -9.83 11.88
C GLU A 226 -2.80 -9.18 13.24
N LEU A 227 -2.65 -7.85 13.36
CA LEU A 227 -2.87 -7.12 14.61
C LEU A 227 -4.36 -6.80 14.87
N THR A 228 -5.15 -6.58 13.83
CA THR A 228 -6.54 -6.09 13.97
C THR A 228 -7.61 -7.13 13.65
N GLY A 229 -7.25 -8.21 12.95
CA GLY A 229 -8.20 -9.17 12.41
C GLY A 229 -8.99 -8.65 11.19
N ALA A 230 -8.65 -7.47 10.66
CA ALA A 230 -9.30 -6.90 9.48
C ALA A 230 -9.02 -7.73 8.20
N SER A 231 -9.91 -7.61 7.21
CA SER A 231 -9.64 -8.04 5.85
C SER A 231 -8.71 -7.04 5.17
N VAL A 232 -7.56 -7.48 4.70
CA VAL A 232 -6.61 -6.66 3.94
C VAL A 232 -6.27 -7.32 2.61
N VAL A 233 -6.66 -6.67 1.51
CA VAL A 233 -6.40 -7.16 0.16
C VAL A 233 -5.42 -6.21 -0.53
N CYS A 234 -4.25 -6.72 -0.91
CA CYS A 234 -3.26 -5.99 -1.69
C CYS A 234 -3.43 -6.33 -3.17
N LEU A 235 -3.62 -5.31 -4.02
CA LEU A 235 -3.85 -5.47 -5.44
C LEU A 235 -2.63 -4.98 -6.23
N ARG A 236 -1.87 -5.88 -6.84
CA ARG A 236 -0.78 -5.58 -7.76
C ARG A 236 -1.36 -5.19 -9.12
N LEU A 237 -1.72 -3.91 -9.23
CA LEU A 237 -2.39 -3.38 -10.42
C LEU A 237 -1.41 -3.33 -11.61
N GLY A 238 -1.92 -3.68 -12.77
CA GLY A 238 -1.26 -3.48 -14.04
C GLY A 238 -1.41 -2.03 -14.54
N SER A 239 -1.16 -1.81 -15.83
CA SER A 239 -1.29 -0.50 -16.46
C SER A 239 -2.75 -0.05 -16.47
N THR A 240 -3.07 0.98 -15.68
CA THR A 240 -4.44 1.47 -15.46
C THR A 240 -4.52 2.96 -15.75
N GLY A 241 -5.44 3.36 -16.65
CA GLY A 241 -5.64 4.76 -17.02
C GLY A 241 -4.52 5.36 -17.88
N TYR A 242 -3.77 4.53 -18.56
CA TYR A 242 -2.85 4.91 -19.63
C TYR A 242 -3.43 4.55 -21.00
N ALA A 243 -3.01 5.28 -22.03
CA ALA A 243 -3.31 4.89 -23.40
C ALA A 243 -2.66 3.54 -23.74
N LEU A 244 -3.29 2.76 -24.61
CA LEU A 244 -2.74 1.50 -25.13
C LEU A 244 -1.98 1.73 -26.45
N ASP A 245 -1.13 2.74 -26.44
CA ASP A 245 -0.32 3.16 -27.59
C ASP A 245 1.02 2.42 -27.68
N GLU A 246 1.41 1.68 -26.66
CA GLU A 246 2.64 0.88 -26.62
C GLU A 246 2.36 -0.59 -26.33
N ALA A 247 3.01 -1.48 -27.11
CA ALA A 247 2.82 -2.93 -27.03
C ALA A 247 3.11 -3.53 -25.65
N ARG A 248 4.02 -2.91 -24.86
CA ARG A 248 4.37 -3.36 -23.51
C ARG A 248 3.19 -3.33 -22.54
N TYR A 249 2.17 -2.51 -22.75
CA TYR A 249 1.01 -2.42 -21.88
C TYR A 249 -0.04 -3.51 -22.14
N LEU A 250 -0.04 -4.12 -23.33
CA LEU A 250 -1.08 -5.06 -23.72
C LEU A 250 -1.22 -6.27 -22.76
N GLY A 251 -0.10 -6.82 -22.30
CA GLY A 251 -0.14 -7.97 -21.40
C GLY A 251 -0.51 -7.65 -19.96
N MET A 252 -0.50 -6.38 -19.56
CA MET A 252 -0.73 -5.96 -18.18
C MET A 252 -1.81 -4.88 -18.04
N TRP A 253 -2.58 -4.62 -19.08
CA TRP A 253 -3.63 -3.61 -19.03
C TRP A 253 -4.74 -3.99 -18.04
N LEU A 254 -5.24 -2.98 -17.33
CA LEU A 254 -6.42 -3.07 -16.50
C LEU A 254 -7.35 -1.93 -16.88
N SER A 255 -8.51 -2.26 -17.47
CA SER A 255 -9.53 -1.29 -17.82
C SER A 255 -10.17 -0.64 -16.59
N GLY A 256 -10.80 0.52 -16.77
CA GLY A 256 -11.53 1.17 -15.68
C GLY A 256 -12.70 0.32 -15.16
N ARG A 257 -13.41 -0.38 -16.07
CA ARG A 257 -14.50 -1.31 -15.71
C ARG A 257 -13.99 -2.46 -14.87
N ASP A 258 -12.97 -3.14 -15.32
CA ASP A 258 -12.40 -4.28 -14.62
C ASP A 258 -11.70 -3.86 -13.31
N ALA A 259 -11.09 -2.67 -13.26
CA ALA A 259 -10.54 -2.11 -12.02
C ALA A 259 -11.64 -1.87 -10.97
N GLY A 260 -12.77 -1.31 -11.36
CA GLY A 260 -13.93 -1.14 -10.47
C GLY A 260 -14.45 -2.48 -9.94
N ALA A 261 -14.64 -3.47 -10.83
CA ALA A 261 -15.09 -4.81 -10.46
C ALA A 261 -14.09 -5.50 -9.50
N LEU A 262 -12.79 -5.34 -9.72
CA LEU A 262 -11.75 -5.89 -8.85
C LEU A 262 -11.79 -5.28 -7.45
N LEU A 263 -11.96 -3.96 -7.34
CA LEU A 263 -12.06 -3.28 -6.04
C LEU A 263 -13.32 -3.70 -5.28
N LEU A 264 -14.46 -3.82 -5.97
CA LEU A 264 -15.70 -4.33 -5.38
C LEU A 264 -15.50 -5.75 -4.84
N ALA A 265 -14.92 -6.65 -5.63
CA ALA A 265 -14.61 -8.01 -5.17
C ALA A 265 -13.64 -8.02 -3.98
N ALA A 266 -12.63 -7.15 -3.97
CA ALA A 266 -11.69 -7.04 -2.86
C ALA A 266 -12.35 -6.56 -1.56
N LEU A 267 -13.34 -5.67 -1.64
CA LEU A 267 -14.09 -5.17 -0.48
C LEU A 267 -15.00 -6.24 0.16
N THR A 268 -15.29 -7.35 -0.52
CA THR A 268 -16.09 -8.46 0.02
C THR A 268 -15.25 -9.58 0.63
N ALA A 269 -13.91 -9.49 0.56
CA ALA A 269 -13.02 -10.52 1.08
C ALA A 269 -13.20 -10.72 2.60
N GLY A 270 -13.04 -11.97 3.04
CA GLY A 270 -13.04 -12.33 4.46
C GLY A 270 -11.81 -11.81 5.21
N PRO A 271 -11.79 -11.94 6.55
CA PRO A 271 -10.67 -11.53 7.39
C PRO A 271 -9.35 -12.17 6.97
N GLY A 272 -8.25 -11.45 7.22
CA GLY A 272 -6.90 -11.89 6.92
C GLY A 272 -6.23 -11.07 5.82
N TRP A 273 -5.04 -11.49 5.40
CA TRP A 273 -4.25 -10.81 4.38
C TRP A 273 -4.14 -11.65 3.11
N SER A 274 -4.25 -10.97 1.96
CA SER A 274 -4.04 -11.60 0.66
C SER A 274 -3.46 -10.63 -0.36
N VAL A 275 -2.79 -11.18 -1.40
CA VAL A 275 -2.23 -10.39 -2.50
C VAL A 275 -2.66 -11.02 -3.84
N HIS A 276 -3.06 -10.16 -4.78
CA HIS A 276 -3.58 -10.58 -6.08
C HIS A 276 -3.09 -9.67 -7.19
N PHE A 277 -2.98 -10.20 -8.40
CA PHE A 277 -2.80 -9.36 -9.58
C PHE A 277 -4.14 -8.80 -10.05
N GLY A 278 -4.11 -7.51 -10.46
CA GLY A 278 -5.25 -6.80 -11.05
C GLY A 278 -4.98 -6.48 -12.51
N MET A 279 -5.57 -7.23 -13.42
CA MET A 279 -5.49 -7.04 -14.87
C MET A 279 -6.79 -7.47 -15.52
N SER A 280 -7.06 -6.91 -16.71
CA SER A 280 -8.14 -7.38 -17.57
C SER A 280 -7.88 -8.77 -18.15
N ALA A 281 -8.84 -9.33 -18.87
CA ALA A 281 -8.75 -10.68 -19.45
C ALA A 281 -7.80 -10.73 -20.69
N ASN A 282 -6.73 -9.96 -20.67
CA ASN A 282 -5.83 -9.76 -21.81
C ASN A 282 -5.34 -11.07 -22.42
N THR A 283 -5.48 -11.20 -23.73
CA THR A 283 -4.97 -12.34 -24.51
C THR A 283 -3.47 -12.55 -24.30
N ARG A 284 -2.68 -11.44 -24.19
CA ARG A 284 -1.22 -11.48 -24.00
C ARG A 284 -0.76 -11.56 -22.56
N ARG A 285 -1.67 -11.85 -21.62
CA ARG A 285 -1.40 -11.88 -20.19
C ARG A 285 -0.39 -12.96 -19.83
N HIS A 286 0.55 -12.61 -18.96
CA HIS A 286 1.50 -13.53 -18.33
C HIS A 286 1.48 -13.51 -16.80
N TRP A 287 0.47 -12.88 -16.23
CA TRP A 287 0.23 -12.79 -14.79
C TRP A 287 -0.95 -13.67 -14.42
N ASP A 288 -0.81 -14.47 -13.34
CA ASP A 288 -1.87 -15.37 -12.92
C ASP A 288 -3.00 -14.59 -12.18
N LEU A 289 -4.22 -14.76 -12.64
CA LEU A 289 -5.42 -14.19 -12.04
C LEU A 289 -6.24 -15.20 -11.23
N ALA A 290 -5.77 -16.44 -11.07
CA ALA A 290 -6.53 -17.47 -10.37
C ALA A 290 -6.88 -17.06 -8.94
N SER A 291 -5.95 -16.41 -8.23
CA SER A 291 -6.19 -15.92 -6.88
C SER A 291 -7.20 -14.76 -6.83
N ALA A 292 -7.18 -13.85 -7.80
CA ALA A 292 -8.15 -12.75 -7.90
C ALA A 292 -9.55 -13.28 -8.24
N ARG A 293 -9.65 -14.31 -9.08
CA ARG A 293 -10.94 -14.97 -9.38
C ARG A 293 -11.58 -15.60 -8.15
N LYS A 294 -10.79 -16.09 -7.19
CA LYS A 294 -11.30 -16.61 -5.91
C LYS A 294 -11.95 -15.53 -5.04
N LEU A 295 -11.64 -14.23 -5.26
CA LEU A 295 -12.36 -13.11 -4.65
C LEU A 295 -13.71 -12.84 -5.32
N GLY A 296 -14.05 -13.51 -6.40
CA GLY A 296 -15.21 -13.20 -7.24
C GLY A 296 -14.91 -12.22 -8.37
N TYR A 297 -13.64 -11.89 -8.62
CA TYR A 297 -13.25 -11.03 -9.72
C TYR A 297 -13.29 -11.76 -11.05
N GLU A 298 -14.11 -11.26 -11.99
CA GLU A 298 -14.19 -11.79 -13.36
C GLU A 298 -13.90 -10.68 -14.37
N PRO A 299 -12.65 -10.56 -14.84
CA PRO A 299 -12.27 -9.59 -15.84
C PRO A 299 -12.95 -9.87 -17.18
N ARG A 300 -13.35 -8.80 -17.88
CA ARG A 300 -14.12 -8.90 -19.14
C ARG A 300 -13.44 -8.23 -20.32
N ASP A 301 -12.61 -7.21 -20.08
CA ASP A 301 -11.96 -6.45 -21.13
C ASP A 301 -10.68 -7.11 -21.60
N ASP A 302 -10.34 -6.93 -22.89
CA ASP A 302 -9.10 -7.41 -23.49
C ASP A 302 -8.41 -6.26 -24.25
N SER A 303 -7.10 -6.20 -24.13
CA SER A 303 -6.25 -5.25 -24.84
C SER A 303 -5.95 -5.64 -26.29
N GLU A 304 -6.24 -6.88 -26.69
CA GLU A 304 -5.88 -7.39 -28.03
C GLU A 304 -6.39 -6.54 -29.20
N PRO A 305 -7.60 -5.94 -29.16
CA PRO A 305 -8.08 -5.03 -30.23
C PRO A 305 -7.16 -3.82 -30.48
N TYR A 306 -6.34 -3.43 -29.51
CA TYR A 306 -5.39 -2.31 -29.63
C TYR A 306 -4.00 -2.74 -30.17
N ALA A 307 -3.76 -4.04 -30.32
CA ALA A 307 -2.44 -4.57 -30.69
C ALA A 307 -1.95 -4.09 -32.05
N ALA A 308 -2.88 -3.84 -33.00
CA ALA A 308 -2.53 -3.35 -34.34
C ALA A 308 -2.03 -1.90 -34.37
N THR A 309 -2.42 -1.09 -33.36
CA THR A 309 -2.05 0.33 -33.24
C THR A 309 -0.99 0.61 -32.19
N ALA A 310 -0.70 -0.37 -31.32
CA ALA A 310 0.30 -0.26 -30.27
C ALA A 310 1.71 -0.30 -30.89
N GLY A 311 2.43 0.80 -30.74
CA GLY A 311 3.81 0.95 -31.22
C GLY A 311 4.85 0.35 -30.25
N PRO A 312 6.14 0.48 -30.59
CA PRO A 312 7.22 0.13 -29.67
C PRO A 312 7.26 1.09 -28.48
N PRO A 313 7.94 0.71 -27.39
CA PRO A 313 8.16 1.59 -26.25
C PRO A 313 8.85 2.90 -26.66
N THR A 314 8.34 4.04 -26.19
CA THR A 314 8.85 5.38 -26.52
C THR A 314 9.82 5.93 -25.45
N ALA A 315 9.81 5.37 -24.24
CA ALA A 315 10.69 5.77 -23.14
C ALA A 315 11.01 4.60 -22.23
N VAL A 316 12.16 4.69 -21.57
CA VAL A 316 12.52 3.82 -20.47
C VAL A 316 11.66 4.17 -19.26
N ILE A 317 10.89 3.21 -18.73
CA ILE A 317 10.08 3.41 -17.51
C ILE A 317 10.79 2.81 -16.31
N CYS A 318 11.24 1.57 -16.45
CA CYS A 318 12.10 0.86 -15.48
C CYS A 318 12.56 -0.44 -16.11
N ARG A 319 13.39 -1.23 -15.40
CA ARG A 319 13.94 -2.50 -15.90
C ARG A 319 12.90 -3.50 -16.41
N ILE A 320 11.64 -3.42 -15.94
CA ILE A 320 10.54 -4.28 -16.43
C ILE A 320 10.34 -4.18 -17.93
N PHE A 321 10.44 -2.95 -18.46
CA PHE A 321 9.98 -2.65 -19.80
C PHE A 321 11.11 -2.60 -20.83
N ASP A 322 12.36 -2.61 -20.37
CA ASP A 322 13.46 -2.28 -21.25
C ASP A 322 14.11 -3.49 -21.91
N GLY A 323 13.67 -4.71 -21.64
CA GLY A 323 14.15 -5.92 -22.36
C GLY A 323 15.67 -6.09 -22.53
N GLU A 324 16.42 -5.03 -22.28
CA GLU A 324 17.87 -4.94 -22.39
C GLU A 324 18.51 -4.83 -21.01
N ASP A 325 19.66 -5.46 -20.86
CA ASP A 325 20.52 -5.31 -19.69
C ASP A 325 21.07 -3.89 -19.62
N ASN A 326 20.32 -2.97 -19.01
CA ASN A 326 20.88 -1.68 -18.63
C ASN A 326 21.54 -1.81 -17.25
N PRO A 327 22.85 -1.92 -17.14
CA PRO A 327 23.55 -2.04 -15.86
C PRO A 327 23.56 -0.76 -15.03
N ARG A 328 22.87 0.30 -15.46
CA ARG A 328 22.93 1.65 -14.88
C ARG A 328 21.55 2.28 -14.60
N ALA A 329 20.47 1.52 -14.55
CA ALA A 329 19.17 2.04 -14.13
C ALA A 329 18.96 1.87 -12.62
#